data_38a642517faaa7615de47caee78af52a
#
_entry.id   38a642517faaa7615de47caee78af52a
#
_cell.length_a   1.000
_cell.length_b   1.000
_cell.length_c   1.000
_cell.angle_alpha   90.00
_cell.angle_beta   90.00
_cell.angle_gamma   90.00
#
_symmetry.space_group_name_H-M   'P 1'
#
loop_
_entity.id
_entity.type
_entity.pdbx_description
1 polymer ?
#
loop_
_entity_poly.entity_id
_entity_poly.type
_entity_poly.pdbx_seq_one_letter_code
_entity_poly.pdbx_strand_id
1 'polypeptide(L)'
;MKKIILLLNMGGPNNLDEVEVFLKNMFNDPCILGIKNKFLRKFVAFLIVKGRVKIAKSNYSKIGGKSPICGITKALCDKISSFLGERYDVDFAMNYTPPFVSDTLQKYKEAEEIIVFPLYPHYSVTTVRSSLDDFENARKKLDLRAKIKVIDPFYENSFYNENIALDIKSKTEKLDTSDITLIFSAHSLPQKIIDNGDRYEADVKAHVEILKKKLVESRLKFKDIRLAYQSRLGRMKWLEPSLNEVLGGLEIKKALIYPISFCVDNSETVFELCEEYKIIADSLGYEFYDVVSCPNDKDWFARFIIKSATE
;
A
#
# COMPACT_ATOMS: atom_id res chain seq x y z
N MET A 1 17.41 16.74 22.33
CA MET A 1 16.56 16.98 21.15
C MET A 1 15.99 15.65 20.71
N LYS A 2 14.74 15.60 20.21
CA LYS A 2 14.08 14.33 19.90
C LYS A 2 14.33 13.91 18.45
N LYS A 3 14.41 12.60 18.23
CA LYS A 3 14.40 11.97 16.92
C LYS A 3 12.99 11.50 16.60
N ILE A 4 12.59 11.61 15.34
CA ILE A 4 11.22 11.28 14.89
C ILE A 4 11.29 10.15 13.87
N ILE A 5 10.46 9.13 14.04
CA ILE A 5 10.15 8.17 12.98
C ILE A 5 8.82 8.62 12.36
N LEU A 6 8.86 9.07 11.12
CA LEU A 6 7.70 9.55 10.39
C LEU A 6 7.28 8.52 9.33
N LEU A 7 6.15 7.87 9.55
CA LEU A 7 5.57 6.93 8.59
C LEU A 7 4.81 7.71 7.52
N LEU A 8 5.10 7.46 6.25
CA LEU A 8 4.39 8.07 5.12
C LEU A 8 3.55 7.04 4.38
N ASN A 9 2.32 7.43 4.03
CA ASN A 9 1.46 6.63 3.16
C ASN A 9 0.59 7.55 2.29
N MET A 10 -0.08 6.97 1.28
CA MET A 10 -0.96 7.75 0.39
C MET A 10 -2.19 8.31 1.10
N GLY A 11 -2.65 7.62 2.15
CA GLY A 11 -3.87 7.98 2.85
C GLY A 11 -5.13 7.40 2.23
N GLY A 12 -6.24 7.74 2.84
CA GLY A 12 -7.58 7.39 2.41
C GLY A 12 -8.61 8.15 3.26
N PRO A 13 -9.83 8.35 2.78
CA PRO A 13 -10.83 9.15 3.46
C PRO A 13 -11.12 8.64 4.87
N ASN A 14 -11.11 9.53 5.86
CA ASN A 14 -11.49 9.22 7.25
C ASN A 14 -13.01 9.26 7.47
N ASN A 15 -13.75 9.79 6.50
CA ASN A 15 -15.20 9.84 6.44
C ASN A 15 -15.64 10.09 4.99
N LEU A 16 -16.95 10.03 4.70
CA LEU A 16 -17.48 10.21 3.35
C LEU A 16 -17.27 11.62 2.77
N ASP A 17 -17.09 12.64 3.61
CA ASP A 17 -16.85 14.00 3.13
C ASP A 17 -15.42 14.19 2.61
N GLU A 18 -14.48 13.44 3.16
CA GLU A 18 -13.10 13.43 2.69
C GLU A 18 -12.87 12.66 1.37
N VAL A 19 -13.84 11.89 0.88
CA VAL A 19 -13.70 11.16 -0.40
C VAL A 19 -13.39 12.10 -1.56
N GLU A 20 -14.06 13.25 -1.61
CA GLU A 20 -13.79 14.24 -2.66
C GLU A 20 -12.41 14.89 -2.50
N VAL A 21 -12.00 15.18 -1.26
CA VAL A 21 -10.67 15.72 -0.94
C VAL A 21 -9.59 14.73 -1.40
N PHE A 22 -9.72 13.46 -1.03
CA PHE A 22 -8.83 12.39 -1.44
C PHE A 22 -8.65 12.33 -2.96
N LEU A 23 -9.77 12.23 -3.70
CA LEU A 23 -9.73 12.15 -5.16
C LEU A 23 -9.14 13.41 -5.80
N LYS A 24 -9.49 14.61 -5.29
CA LYS A 24 -8.93 15.87 -5.79
C LYS A 24 -7.42 15.94 -5.60
N ASN A 25 -6.92 15.59 -4.43
CA ASN A 25 -5.49 15.64 -4.13
C ASN A 25 -4.74 14.60 -4.98
N MET A 26 -5.22 13.36 -5.00
CA MET A 26 -4.61 12.27 -5.77
C MET A 26 -4.54 12.59 -7.28
N PHE A 27 -5.63 13.02 -7.91
CA PHE A 27 -5.63 13.33 -9.34
C PHE A 27 -4.97 14.68 -9.68
N ASN A 28 -4.67 15.56 -8.71
CA ASN A 28 -3.84 16.73 -8.92
C ASN A 28 -2.35 16.47 -8.74
N ASP A 29 -1.95 15.28 -8.33
CA ASP A 29 -0.56 14.89 -8.27
C ASP A 29 0.01 14.66 -9.68
N PRO A 30 1.11 15.34 -10.06
CA PRO A 30 1.77 15.11 -11.35
C PRO A 30 2.34 13.70 -11.48
N CYS A 31 2.67 13.04 -10.38
CA CYS A 31 3.15 11.66 -10.35
C CYS A 31 2.05 10.66 -10.73
N ILE A 32 0.78 11.00 -10.46
CA ILE A 32 -0.37 10.14 -10.79
C ILE A 32 -0.86 10.35 -12.23
N LEU A 33 -1.19 11.60 -12.61
CA LEU A 33 -1.71 11.87 -13.96
C LEU A 33 -0.64 12.04 -15.04
N GLY A 34 0.62 12.29 -14.65
CA GLY A 34 1.71 12.54 -15.62
C GLY A 34 1.55 13.82 -16.44
N ILE A 35 0.61 14.71 -16.09
CA ILE A 35 0.35 15.98 -16.79
C ILE A 35 1.20 17.08 -16.15
N LYS A 36 2.25 17.55 -16.84
CA LYS A 36 3.14 18.60 -16.32
C LYS A 36 2.45 19.96 -16.18
N ASN A 37 1.60 20.33 -17.14
CA ASN A 37 0.87 21.60 -17.08
C ASN A 37 -0.15 21.62 -15.95
N LYS A 38 0.06 22.49 -14.94
CA LYS A 38 -0.76 22.58 -13.73
C LYS A 38 -2.23 22.92 -14.00
N PHE A 39 -2.51 23.79 -14.97
CA PHE A 39 -3.90 24.17 -15.28
C PHE A 39 -4.64 23.03 -15.97
N LEU A 40 -3.99 22.40 -16.98
CA LEU A 40 -4.57 21.26 -17.67
C LEU A 40 -4.79 20.09 -16.70
N ARG A 41 -3.84 19.82 -15.81
CA ARG A 41 -3.97 18.77 -14.79
C ARG A 41 -5.15 19.03 -13.87
N LYS A 42 -5.31 20.29 -13.37
CA LYS A 42 -6.46 20.65 -12.52
C LYS A 42 -7.80 20.47 -13.23
N PHE A 43 -7.87 20.83 -14.51
CA PHE A 43 -9.08 20.67 -15.30
C PHE A 43 -9.41 19.19 -15.52
N VAL A 44 -8.44 18.37 -15.91
CA VAL A 44 -8.60 16.90 -16.08
C VAL A 44 -8.99 16.26 -14.74
N ALA A 45 -8.28 16.59 -13.66
CA ALA A 45 -8.60 16.10 -12.32
C ALA A 45 -10.05 16.44 -11.91
N PHE A 46 -10.50 17.65 -12.15
CA PHE A 46 -11.89 18.05 -11.87
C PHE A 46 -12.91 17.18 -12.60
N LEU A 47 -12.70 16.91 -13.90
CA LEU A 47 -13.61 16.04 -14.66
C LEU A 47 -13.62 14.61 -14.14
N ILE A 48 -12.46 14.05 -13.80
CA ILE A 48 -12.34 12.70 -13.23
C ILE A 48 -13.07 12.63 -11.88
N VAL A 49 -12.81 13.59 -10.99
CA VAL A 49 -13.42 13.64 -9.65
C VAL A 49 -14.95 13.74 -9.77
N LYS A 50 -15.45 14.65 -10.61
CA LYS A 50 -16.90 14.83 -10.82
C LYS A 50 -17.58 13.53 -11.27
N GLY A 51 -16.92 12.76 -12.14
CA GLY A 51 -17.44 11.47 -12.61
C GLY A 51 -17.36 10.33 -11.59
N ARG A 52 -16.44 10.41 -10.61
CA ARG A 52 -16.12 9.29 -9.73
C ARG A 52 -16.55 9.42 -8.28
N VAL A 53 -16.72 10.65 -7.78
CA VAL A 53 -16.96 10.90 -6.35
C VAL A 53 -18.19 10.15 -5.83
N LYS A 54 -19.27 10.06 -6.60
CA LYS A 54 -20.50 9.36 -6.19
C LYS A 54 -20.27 7.84 -6.03
N ILE A 55 -19.58 7.23 -6.99
CA ILE A 55 -19.26 5.80 -6.96
C ILE A 55 -18.29 5.52 -5.81
N ALA A 56 -17.24 6.34 -5.66
CA ALA A 56 -16.29 6.18 -4.57
C ALA A 56 -16.96 6.30 -3.20
N LYS A 57 -17.84 7.29 -2.98
CA LYS A 57 -18.62 7.40 -1.74
C LYS A 57 -19.47 6.15 -1.48
N SER A 58 -20.12 5.59 -2.52
CA SER A 58 -20.87 4.35 -2.41
C SER A 58 -19.99 3.17 -2.00
N ASN A 59 -18.79 3.06 -2.58
CA ASN A 59 -17.84 1.99 -2.24
C ASN A 59 -17.35 2.12 -0.79
N TYR A 60 -16.93 3.34 -0.38
CA TYR A 60 -16.56 3.58 1.02
C TYR A 60 -17.69 3.30 2.00
N SER A 61 -18.95 3.60 1.64
CA SER A 61 -20.11 3.30 2.50
C SER A 61 -20.23 1.80 2.82
N LYS A 62 -19.85 0.91 1.90
CA LYS A 62 -19.89 -0.55 2.11
C LYS A 62 -18.86 -1.04 3.13
N ILE A 63 -17.78 -0.28 3.35
CA ILE A 63 -16.72 -0.60 4.31
C ILE A 63 -16.75 0.31 5.55
N GLY A 64 -17.93 0.78 5.93
CA GLY A 64 -18.13 1.59 7.14
C GLY A 64 -17.87 3.09 6.96
N GLY A 65 -17.89 3.61 5.73
CA GLY A 65 -17.83 5.04 5.42
C GLY A 65 -16.44 5.67 5.45
N LYS A 66 -15.37 4.88 5.60
CA LYS A 66 -13.99 5.34 5.70
C LYS A 66 -12.99 4.30 5.22
N SER A 67 -11.77 4.73 4.91
CA SER A 67 -10.63 3.83 4.76
C SER A 67 -10.07 3.42 6.12
N PRO A 68 -9.66 2.17 6.33
CA PRO A 68 -9.02 1.75 7.57
C PRO A 68 -7.58 2.26 7.72
N ILE A 69 -6.95 2.74 6.65
CA ILE A 69 -5.51 3.02 6.56
C ILE A 69 -5.00 3.96 7.66
N CYS A 70 -5.70 5.06 7.95
CA CYS A 70 -5.26 6.03 8.98
C CYS A 70 -5.36 5.43 10.38
N GLY A 71 -6.44 4.72 10.68
CA GLY A 71 -6.64 4.07 11.98
C GLY A 71 -5.59 2.99 12.26
N ILE A 72 -5.31 2.15 11.26
CA ILE A 72 -4.28 1.10 11.37
C ILE A 72 -2.88 1.71 11.46
N THR A 73 -2.57 2.74 10.65
CA THR A 73 -1.26 3.41 10.72
C THR A 73 -1.06 4.08 12.07
N LYS A 74 -2.12 4.66 12.66
CA LYS A 74 -2.05 5.20 14.03
C LYS A 74 -1.75 4.10 15.05
N ALA A 75 -2.46 2.98 15.00
CA ALA A 75 -2.20 1.84 15.89
C ALA A 75 -0.76 1.31 15.74
N LEU A 76 -0.22 1.29 14.52
CA LEU A 76 1.17 0.95 14.24
C LEU A 76 2.13 1.95 14.91
N CYS A 77 1.88 3.26 14.81
CA CYS A 77 2.69 4.28 15.49
C CYS A 77 2.65 4.11 17.01
N ASP A 78 1.47 3.91 17.60
CA ASP A 78 1.30 3.70 19.05
C ASP A 78 2.09 2.45 19.51
N LYS A 79 2.07 1.39 18.73
CA LYS A 79 2.83 0.16 18.99
C LYS A 79 4.35 0.37 18.88
N ILE A 80 4.83 1.04 17.83
CA ILE A 80 6.25 1.37 17.68
C ILE A 80 6.71 2.22 18.87
N SER A 81 5.92 3.22 19.26
CA SER A 81 6.23 4.08 20.42
C SER A 81 6.33 3.27 21.70
N SER A 82 5.45 2.29 21.92
CA SER A 82 5.49 1.43 23.10
C SER A 82 6.76 0.58 23.20
N PHE A 83 7.37 0.22 22.06
CA PHE A 83 8.63 -0.55 22.02
C PHE A 83 9.88 0.33 22.15
N LEU A 84 9.83 1.59 21.68
CA LEU A 84 10.99 2.49 21.67
C LEU A 84 11.15 3.33 22.94
N GLY A 85 10.07 3.54 23.71
CA GLY A 85 10.05 4.46 24.84
C GLY A 85 10.26 5.93 24.42
N GLU A 86 10.82 6.75 25.32
CA GLU A 86 10.89 8.21 25.15
C GLU A 86 12.00 8.72 24.20
N ARG A 87 12.84 7.83 23.66
CA ARG A 87 13.98 8.21 22.82
C ARG A 87 13.56 8.75 21.46
N TYR A 88 12.44 8.25 20.93
CA TYR A 88 11.89 8.61 19.63
C TYR A 88 10.42 9.01 19.78
N ASP A 89 10.02 10.05 19.07
CA ASP A 89 8.61 10.25 18.77
C ASP A 89 8.27 9.48 17.48
N VAL A 90 7.05 8.96 17.40
CA VAL A 90 6.57 8.24 16.22
C VAL A 90 5.26 8.86 15.78
N ASP A 91 5.20 9.30 14.54
CA ASP A 91 3.98 9.89 13.96
C ASP A 91 3.84 9.47 12.50
N PHE A 92 2.73 9.80 11.89
CA PHE A 92 2.49 9.51 10.49
C PHE A 92 1.90 10.68 9.73
N ALA A 93 2.04 10.66 8.42
CA ALA A 93 1.41 11.62 7.54
C ALA A 93 0.96 10.95 6.23
N MET A 94 -0.06 11.54 5.64
CA MET A 94 -0.69 11.05 4.42
C MET A 94 -0.59 12.10 3.30
N ASN A 95 -0.41 11.61 2.06
CA ASN A 95 -0.30 12.50 0.91
C ASN A 95 -1.62 13.18 0.55
N TYR A 96 -2.72 12.43 0.57
CA TYR A 96 -3.96 12.86 -0.08
C TYR A 96 -5.11 13.13 0.87
N THR A 97 -4.96 12.78 2.16
CA THR A 97 -5.96 13.04 3.23
C THR A 97 -5.26 13.46 4.53
N PRO A 98 -5.97 14.07 5.48
CA PRO A 98 -5.40 14.31 6.81
C PRO A 98 -5.02 13.01 7.54
N PRO A 99 -3.96 13.06 8.40
CA PRO A 99 -3.08 14.21 8.66
C PRO A 99 -2.10 14.43 7.52
N PHE A 100 -2.06 15.66 6.97
CA PHE A 100 -1.13 15.99 5.89
C PHE A 100 0.31 16.12 6.40
N VAL A 101 1.28 15.92 5.51
CA VAL A 101 2.71 16.03 5.83
C VAL A 101 3.06 17.38 6.44
N SER A 102 2.51 18.49 5.89
CA SER A 102 2.75 19.83 6.43
C SER A 102 2.28 20.00 7.88
N ASP A 103 1.12 19.43 8.21
CA ASP A 103 0.54 19.54 9.54
C ASP A 103 1.31 18.72 10.57
N THR A 104 1.73 17.52 10.16
CA THR A 104 2.54 16.65 11.01
C THR A 104 3.92 17.23 11.23
N LEU A 105 4.62 17.70 10.19
CA LEU A 105 5.95 18.30 10.31
C LEU A 105 5.96 19.59 11.16
N GLN A 106 4.84 20.35 11.17
CA GLN A 106 4.72 21.54 12.00
C GLN A 106 4.93 21.26 13.49
N LYS A 107 4.59 20.06 13.99
CA LYS A 107 4.78 19.61 15.37
C LYS A 107 6.27 19.38 15.70
N TYR A 108 7.08 19.12 14.67
CA TYR A 108 8.46 18.64 14.80
C TYR A 108 9.50 19.62 14.25
N LYS A 109 9.22 20.92 14.26
CA LYS A 109 10.15 21.95 13.77
C LYS A 109 11.50 21.93 14.44
N GLU A 110 11.53 21.58 15.73
CA GLU A 110 12.74 21.55 16.57
C GLU A 110 13.35 20.14 16.67
N ALA A 111 12.94 19.22 15.81
CA ALA A 111 13.53 17.87 15.80
C ALA A 111 14.99 17.92 15.36
N GLU A 112 15.81 17.06 15.96
CA GLU A 112 17.21 16.87 15.56
C GLU A 112 17.33 16.05 14.28
N GLU A 113 16.55 14.98 14.23
CA GLU A 113 16.55 14.03 13.10
C GLU A 113 15.13 13.54 12.83
N ILE A 114 14.78 13.45 11.56
CA ILE A 114 13.54 12.82 11.10
C ILE A 114 13.89 11.66 10.19
N ILE A 115 13.49 10.48 10.61
CA ILE A 115 13.62 9.24 9.85
C ILE A 115 12.30 9.02 9.11
N VAL A 116 12.33 9.22 7.81
CA VAL A 116 11.16 9.10 6.93
C VAL A 116 11.05 7.65 6.47
N PHE A 117 9.95 7.00 6.81
CA PHE A 117 9.66 5.63 6.44
C PHE A 117 8.43 5.56 5.53
N PRO A 118 8.61 5.53 4.20
CA PRO A 118 7.51 5.30 3.28
C PRO A 118 6.99 3.87 3.43
N LEU A 119 5.69 3.70 3.72
CA LEU A 119 5.05 2.39 3.91
C LEU A 119 4.73 1.69 2.57
N TYR A 120 5.72 1.65 1.68
CA TYR A 120 5.63 0.96 0.40
C TYR A 120 6.82 0.01 0.24
N PRO A 121 6.57 -1.30 0.08
CA PRO A 121 7.66 -2.27 -0.06
C PRO A 121 8.44 -2.10 -1.37
N HIS A 122 7.79 -1.59 -2.42
CA HIS A 122 8.37 -1.39 -3.76
C HIS A 122 8.45 0.10 -4.11
N TYR A 123 9.43 0.47 -4.92
CA TYR A 123 9.52 1.82 -5.46
C TYR A 123 8.53 2.03 -6.60
N SER A 124 7.88 3.18 -6.62
CA SER A 124 7.22 3.75 -7.79
C SER A 124 7.22 5.28 -7.71
N VAL A 125 7.20 5.91 -8.88
CA VAL A 125 6.98 7.37 -8.97
C VAL A 125 5.62 7.76 -8.41
N THR A 126 4.63 6.88 -8.49
CA THR A 126 3.26 7.13 -8.02
C THR A 126 3.06 6.97 -6.51
N THR A 127 4.03 6.41 -5.81
CA THR A 127 3.97 6.15 -4.36
C THR A 127 5.16 6.76 -3.63
N VAL A 128 6.32 6.10 -3.63
CA VAL A 128 7.51 6.55 -2.89
C VAL A 128 7.92 7.94 -3.32
N ARG A 129 8.06 8.17 -4.64
CA ARG A 129 8.48 9.48 -5.17
C ARG A 129 7.46 10.57 -4.84
N SER A 130 6.17 10.32 -5.06
CA SER A 130 5.11 11.25 -4.73
C SER A 130 5.10 11.63 -3.25
N SER A 131 5.22 10.64 -2.34
CA SER A 131 5.26 10.89 -0.88
C SER A 131 6.50 11.69 -0.47
N LEU A 132 7.66 11.40 -1.06
CA LEU A 132 8.89 12.12 -0.76
C LEU A 132 8.89 13.53 -1.36
N ASP A 133 8.31 13.74 -2.53
CA ASP A 133 8.17 15.08 -3.11
C ASP A 133 7.24 15.96 -2.24
N ASP A 134 6.14 15.42 -1.68
CA ASP A 134 5.28 16.13 -0.74
C ASP A 134 5.99 16.45 0.57
N PHE A 135 6.73 15.48 1.14
CA PHE A 135 7.57 15.68 2.31
C PHE A 135 8.60 16.80 2.10
N GLU A 136 9.35 16.79 1.00
CA GLU A 136 10.36 17.80 0.69
C GLU A 136 9.74 19.19 0.46
N ASN A 137 8.57 19.25 -0.16
CA ASN A 137 7.85 20.51 -0.32
C ASN A 137 7.39 21.09 1.03
N ALA A 138 6.88 20.26 1.92
CA ALA A 138 6.48 20.68 3.27
C ALA A 138 7.69 21.09 4.10
N ARG A 139 8.78 20.31 4.08
CA ARG A 139 10.04 20.61 4.76
C ARG A 139 10.61 21.97 4.38
N LYS A 140 10.68 22.26 3.08
CA LYS A 140 11.15 23.55 2.55
C LYS A 140 10.27 24.72 2.99
N LYS A 141 8.95 24.57 2.93
CA LYS A 141 8.01 25.62 3.35
C LYS A 141 8.11 25.95 4.84
N LEU A 142 8.44 24.95 5.66
CA LEU A 142 8.57 25.10 7.12
C LEU A 142 9.98 25.53 7.56
N ASP A 143 10.93 25.68 6.63
CA ASP A 143 12.38 25.89 6.90
C ASP A 143 12.94 24.90 7.95
N LEU A 144 12.56 23.63 7.80
CA LEU A 144 12.88 22.59 8.76
C LEU A 144 14.33 22.15 8.58
N ARG A 145 15.15 22.24 9.65
CA ARG A 145 16.60 22.03 9.63
C ARG A 145 17.04 20.65 10.14
N ALA A 146 16.10 19.82 10.57
CA ALA A 146 16.39 18.46 11.03
C ALA A 146 17.22 17.68 10.01
N LYS A 147 18.10 16.80 10.49
CA LYS A 147 18.74 15.80 9.65
C LYS A 147 17.66 14.83 9.12
N ILE A 148 17.69 14.55 7.83
CA ILE A 148 16.72 13.63 7.21
C ILE A 148 17.43 12.33 6.84
N LYS A 149 16.89 11.20 7.32
CA LYS A 149 17.21 9.84 6.87
C LYS A 149 15.95 9.29 6.18
N VAL A 150 16.05 8.84 4.95
CA VAL A 150 14.94 8.18 4.24
C VAL A 150 15.23 6.70 4.18
N ILE A 151 14.23 5.88 4.50
CA ILE A 151 14.33 4.42 4.38
C ILE A 151 13.96 4.01 2.95
N ASP A 152 14.83 3.23 2.34
CA ASP A 152 14.63 2.70 1.00
C ASP A 152 13.53 1.63 0.95
N PRO A 153 12.96 1.33 -0.23
CA PRO A 153 12.09 0.18 -0.44
C PRO A 153 12.71 -1.11 0.07
N PHE A 154 11.92 -1.96 0.71
CA PHE A 154 12.42 -3.03 1.56
C PHE A 154 11.93 -4.44 1.16
N TYR A 155 11.42 -4.62 -0.05
CA TYR A 155 10.93 -5.91 -0.55
C TYR A 155 11.98 -7.04 -0.53
N GLU A 156 13.28 -6.70 -0.53
CA GLU A 156 14.37 -7.70 -0.44
C GLU A 156 14.72 -8.10 1.01
N ASN A 157 14.17 -7.40 2.02
CA ASN A 157 14.53 -7.67 3.41
C ASN A 157 14.09 -9.07 3.85
N SER A 158 15.05 -9.89 4.33
CA SER A 158 14.79 -11.28 4.70
C SER A 158 13.80 -11.41 5.85
N PHE A 159 13.94 -10.59 6.91
CA PHE A 159 13.03 -10.62 8.06
C PHE A 159 11.60 -10.24 7.65
N TYR A 160 11.44 -9.24 6.79
CA TYR A 160 10.14 -8.84 6.25
C TYR A 160 9.48 -10.01 5.49
N ASN A 161 10.23 -10.65 4.60
CA ASN A 161 9.73 -11.75 3.77
C ASN A 161 9.46 -13.04 4.56
N GLU A 162 10.26 -13.34 5.57
CA GLU A 162 10.03 -14.47 6.49
C GLU A 162 8.70 -14.31 7.23
N ASN A 163 8.41 -13.10 7.73
CA ASN A 163 7.18 -12.85 8.45
C ASN A 163 5.95 -12.85 7.53
N ILE A 164 6.06 -12.39 6.28
CA ILE A 164 5.00 -12.57 5.28
C ILE A 164 4.69 -14.06 5.08
N ALA A 165 5.72 -14.89 4.91
CA ALA A 165 5.51 -16.34 4.76
C ALA A 165 4.86 -16.96 6.00
N LEU A 166 5.20 -16.49 7.21
CA LEU A 166 4.55 -16.91 8.45
C LEU A 166 3.09 -16.44 8.54
N ASP A 167 2.78 -15.24 8.09
CA ASP A 167 1.39 -14.75 8.03
C ASP A 167 0.54 -15.61 7.08
N ILE A 168 1.06 -15.93 5.90
CA ILE A 168 0.40 -16.82 4.94
C ILE A 168 0.22 -18.21 5.57
N LYS A 169 1.25 -18.73 6.26
CA LYS A 169 1.19 -20.01 6.97
C LYS A 169 0.12 -20.04 8.05
N SER A 170 0.07 -19.01 8.88
CA SER A 170 -0.94 -18.88 9.93
C SER A 170 -2.36 -18.84 9.36
N LYS A 171 -2.56 -18.12 8.25
CA LYS A 171 -3.86 -18.05 7.56
C LYS A 171 -4.30 -19.41 7.00
N THR A 172 -3.35 -20.27 6.66
CA THR A 172 -3.59 -21.60 6.04
C THR A 172 -3.42 -22.78 6.98
N GLU A 173 -3.22 -22.56 8.29
CA GLU A 173 -2.89 -23.60 9.26
C GLU A 173 -3.88 -24.77 9.28
N LYS A 174 -5.17 -24.49 9.01
CA LYS A 174 -6.25 -25.49 8.99
C LYS A 174 -6.69 -25.93 7.59
N LEU A 175 -5.92 -25.56 6.55
CA LEU A 175 -6.27 -25.79 5.16
C LEU A 175 -5.27 -26.78 4.53
N ASP A 176 -5.77 -27.66 3.65
CA ASP A 176 -4.91 -28.31 2.69
C ASP A 176 -4.63 -27.35 1.53
N THR A 177 -3.40 -26.85 1.47
CA THR A 177 -2.99 -25.89 0.45
C THR A 177 -2.57 -26.55 -0.88
N SER A 178 -2.55 -27.88 -0.95
CA SER A 178 -2.08 -28.60 -2.14
C SER A 178 -2.96 -28.43 -3.38
N ASP A 179 -4.22 -27.99 -3.19
CA ASP A 179 -5.17 -27.68 -4.27
C ASP A 179 -5.53 -26.17 -4.36
N ILE A 180 -4.90 -25.34 -3.51
CA ILE A 180 -5.12 -23.88 -3.51
C ILE A 180 -4.06 -23.19 -4.38
N THR A 181 -4.46 -22.23 -5.21
CA THR A 181 -3.55 -21.30 -5.87
C THR A 181 -3.34 -20.08 -4.98
N LEU A 182 -2.08 -19.80 -4.61
CA LEU A 182 -1.70 -18.54 -3.98
C LEU A 182 -1.50 -17.47 -5.06
N ILE A 183 -2.21 -16.35 -4.97
CA ILE A 183 -2.08 -15.24 -5.91
C ILE A 183 -1.52 -14.04 -5.15
N PHE A 184 -0.31 -13.61 -5.52
CA PHE A 184 0.22 -12.32 -5.11
C PHE A 184 -0.45 -11.23 -5.94
N SER A 185 -1.34 -10.45 -5.32
CA SER A 185 -2.05 -9.36 -5.99
C SER A 185 -1.31 -8.04 -5.77
N ALA A 186 -0.85 -7.41 -6.84
CA ALA A 186 -0.21 -6.12 -6.83
C ALA A 186 -1.14 -5.03 -7.41
N HIS A 187 -1.03 -3.79 -6.92
CA HIS A 187 -1.71 -2.67 -7.57
C HIS A 187 -1.20 -2.52 -9.00
N SER A 188 -2.10 -2.40 -9.97
CA SER A 188 -1.70 -2.20 -11.37
C SER A 188 -1.25 -0.78 -11.63
N LEU A 189 -0.25 -0.61 -12.47
CA LEU A 189 0.15 0.70 -13.01
C LEU A 189 -0.07 0.75 -14.50
N PRO A 190 -0.32 1.95 -15.07
CA PRO A 190 -0.31 2.13 -16.52
C PRO A 190 1.03 1.69 -17.10
N GLN A 191 1.01 0.89 -18.16
CA GLN A 191 2.22 0.40 -18.83
C GLN A 191 3.21 1.53 -19.17
N LYS A 192 2.68 2.69 -19.57
CA LYS A 192 3.48 3.88 -19.87
C LYS A 192 4.39 4.34 -18.72
N ILE A 193 3.99 4.11 -17.46
CA ILE A 193 4.82 4.46 -16.30
C ILE A 193 6.06 3.57 -16.28
N ILE A 194 5.87 2.27 -16.50
CA ILE A 194 6.97 1.30 -16.58
C ILE A 194 7.87 1.58 -17.80
N ASP A 195 7.28 1.83 -18.95
CA ASP A 195 8.00 2.17 -20.19
C ASP A 195 8.87 3.45 -20.02
N ASN A 196 8.48 4.34 -19.11
CA ASN A 196 9.25 5.53 -18.74
C ASN A 196 10.35 5.25 -17.67
N GLY A 197 10.60 4.00 -17.33
CA GLY A 197 11.71 3.59 -16.45
C GLY A 197 11.33 3.42 -14.98
N ASP A 198 10.04 3.35 -14.63
CA ASP A 198 9.64 2.98 -13.27
C ASP A 198 9.94 1.50 -13.02
N ARG A 199 10.63 1.21 -11.94
CA ARG A 199 11.08 -0.16 -11.62
C ARG A 199 10.06 -1.01 -10.87
N TYR A 200 8.86 -0.48 -10.60
CA TYR A 200 7.84 -1.13 -9.78
C TYR A 200 7.53 -2.56 -10.20
N GLU A 201 7.31 -2.78 -11.51
CA GLU A 201 6.99 -4.12 -12.01
C GLU A 201 8.14 -5.12 -11.77
N ALA A 202 9.38 -4.67 -12.00
CA ALA A 202 10.57 -5.49 -11.76
C ALA A 202 10.74 -5.81 -10.28
N ASP A 203 10.57 -4.82 -9.40
CA ASP A 203 10.64 -4.98 -7.93
C ASP A 203 9.56 -5.97 -7.44
N VAL A 204 8.31 -5.85 -7.93
CA VAL A 204 7.21 -6.77 -7.58
C VAL A 204 7.51 -8.19 -8.05
N LYS A 205 7.97 -8.39 -9.28
CA LYS A 205 8.34 -9.71 -9.81
C LYS A 205 9.48 -10.34 -9.00
N ALA A 206 10.51 -9.57 -8.66
CA ALA A 206 11.61 -10.03 -7.81
C ALA A 206 11.11 -10.43 -6.42
N HIS A 207 10.22 -9.63 -5.82
CA HIS A 207 9.62 -9.92 -4.51
C HIS A 207 8.83 -11.23 -4.51
N VAL A 208 8.05 -11.49 -5.56
CA VAL A 208 7.33 -12.76 -5.72
C VAL A 208 8.31 -13.94 -5.72
N GLU A 209 9.43 -13.85 -6.44
CA GLU A 209 10.43 -14.94 -6.47
C GLU A 209 11.12 -15.15 -5.12
N ILE A 210 11.35 -14.09 -4.35
CA ILE A 210 11.84 -14.17 -2.97
C ILE A 210 10.81 -14.88 -2.08
N LEU A 211 9.55 -14.49 -2.16
CA LEU A 211 8.48 -15.08 -1.34
C LEU A 211 8.24 -16.55 -1.70
N LYS A 212 8.32 -16.95 -2.98
CA LYS A 212 8.26 -18.36 -3.37
C LYS A 212 9.31 -19.19 -2.63
N LYS A 213 10.56 -18.71 -2.53
CA LYS A 213 11.62 -19.39 -1.79
C LYS A 213 11.30 -19.46 -0.29
N LYS A 214 10.84 -18.36 0.31
CA LYS A 214 10.48 -18.31 1.74
C LYS A 214 9.31 -19.24 2.09
N LEU A 215 8.33 -19.39 1.19
CA LEU A 215 7.24 -20.37 1.37
C LEU A 215 7.76 -21.81 1.37
N VAL A 216 8.68 -22.14 0.47
CA VAL A 216 9.33 -23.48 0.47
C VAL A 216 10.12 -23.71 1.76
N GLU A 217 10.91 -22.73 2.21
CA GLU A 217 11.65 -22.77 3.48
C GLU A 217 10.70 -22.98 4.67
N SER A 218 9.50 -22.38 4.62
CA SER A 218 8.43 -22.51 5.63
C SER A 218 7.63 -23.80 5.52
N ARG A 219 7.99 -24.70 4.57
CA ARG A 219 7.29 -25.96 4.26
C ARG A 219 5.82 -25.77 3.85
N LEU A 220 5.51 -24.62 3.23
CA LEU A 220 4.21 -24.38 2.62
C LEU A 220 4.25 -24.76 1.14
N LYS A 221 3.29 -25.57 0.73
CA LYS A 221 3.17 -26.03 -0.66
C LYS A 221 1.79 -25.72 -1.19
N PHE A 222 1.72 -24.83 -2.16
CA PHE A 222 0.49 -24.49 -2.90
C PHE A 222 0.43 -25.27 -4.22
N LYS A 223 -0.77 -25.43 -4.78
CA LYS A 223 -0.97 -26.00 -6.12
C LYS A 223 -0.21 -25.21 -7.18
N ASP A 224 -0.32 -23.89 -7.11
CA ASP A 224 0.35 -22.95 -7.98
C ASP A 224 0.56 -21.61 -7.26
N ILE A 225 1.52 -20.80 -7.69
CA ILE A 225 1.79 -19.47 -7.15
C ILE A 225 1.86 -18.49 -8.33
N ARG A 226 0.96 -17.54 -8.37
CA ARG A 226 0.82 -16.57 -9.46
C ARG A 226 0.99 -15.14 -8.98
N LEU A 227 1.42 -14.26 -9.89
CA LEU A 227 1.32 -12.80 -9.77
C LEU A 227 0.14 -12.32 -10.61
N ALA A 228 -0.65 -11.41 -10.07
CA ALA A 228 -1.73 -10.73 -10.78
C ALA A 228 -1.77 -9.24 -10.38
N TYR A 229 -2.41 -8.42 -11.22
CA TYR A 229 -2.53 -6.99 -11.00
C TYR A 229 -4.00 -6.59 -10.87
N GLN A 230 -4.33 -5.80 -9.82
CA GLN A 230 -5.67 -5.28 -9.52
C GLN A 230 -5.80 -3.77 -9.82
N SER A 231 -6.99 -3.20 -9.63
CA SER A 231 -7.26 -1.75 -9.64
C SER A 231 -7.06 -1.06 -10.99
N ARG A 232 -7.40 -1.72 -12.09
CA ARG A 232 -7.33 -1.13 -13.44
C ARG A 232 -8.46 -0.13 -13.68
N LEU A 233 -8.14 1.00 -14.32
CA LEU A 233 -9.08 2.08 -14.58
C LEU A 233 -9.05 2.54 -16.03
N GLY A 234 -10.22 2.62 -16.67
CA GLY A 234 -10.36 3.12 -18.04
C GLY A 234 -9.75 2.18 -19.08
N ARG A 235 -9.44 2.72 -20.28
CA ARG A 235 -9.06 1.93 -21.45
C ARG A 235 -7.56 1.94 -21.77
N MET A 236 -6.74 2.50 -20.89
CA MET A 236 -5.29 2.51 -21.11
C MET A 236 -4.70 1.10 -20.91
N LYS A 237 -3.51 0.87 -21.47
CA LYS A 237 -2.78 -0.37 -21.22
C LYS A 237 -2.22 -0.37 -19.80
N TRP A 238 -2.50 -1.42 -19.06
CA TRP A 238 -2.10 -1.66 -17.68
C TRP A 238 -1.15 -2.85 -17.60
N LEU A 239 -0.48 -3.00 -16.45
CA LEU A 239 0.31 -4.20 -16.16
C LEU A 239 -0.56 -5.46 -16.21
N GLU A 240 0.00 -6.57 -16.69
CA GLU A 240 -0.68 -7.85 -16.93
C GLU A 240 0.05 -9.02 -16.24
N PRO A 241 -0.68 -10.13 -15.96
CA PRO A 241 -2.12 -10.35 -16.14
C PRO A 241 -2.97 -9.63 -15.07
N SER A 242 -4.24 -9.31 -15.38
CA SER A 242 -5.18 -8.82 -14.36
C SER A 242 -5.59 -9.93 -13.41
N LEU A 243 -6.02 -9.55 -12.21
CA LEU A 243 -6.55 -10.50 -11.24
C LEU A 243 -7.82 -11.19 -11.76
N ASN A 244 -8.67 -10.49 -12.54
CA ASN A 244 -9.83 -11.07 -13.22
C ASN A 244 -9.44 -12.17 -14.23
N GLU A 245 -8.42 -11.93 -15.06
CA GLU A 245 -7.91 -12.92 -16.02
C GLU A 245 -7.36 -14.14 -15.31
N VAL A 246 -6.59 -13.95 -14.23
CA VAL A 246 -6.03 -15.05 -13.45
C VAL A 246 -7.14 -15.87 -12.82
N LEU A 247 -8.10 -15.23 -12.12
CA LEU A 247 -9.24 -15.94 -11.51
C LEU A 247 -10.11 -16.65 -12.54
N GLY A 248 -10.38 -16.04 -13.70
CA GLY A 248 -11.15 -16.68 -14.77
C GLY A 248 -10.48 -17.93 -15.34
N GLY A 249 -9.13 -17.91 -15.39
CA GLY A 249 -8.33 -18.99 -16.01
C GLY A 249 -7.92 -20.13 -15.06
N LEU A 250 -8.25 -20.11 -13.77
CA LEU A 250 -7.93 -21.23 -12.88
C LEU A 250 -8.88 -22.41 -13.13
N GLU A 251 -8.31 -23.61 -13.29
CA GLU A 251 -9.08 -24.86 -13.36
C GLU A 251 -9.67 -25.23 -12.01
N ILE A 252 -8.82 -25.22 -10.95
CA ILE A 252 -9.25 -25.47 -9.57
C ILE A 252 -9.71 -24.13 -8.97
N LYS A 253 -10.97 -24.04 -8.59
CA LYS A 253 -11.61 -22.83 -8.09
C LYS A 253 -11.33 -22.62 -6.59
N LYS A 254 -10.04 -22.60 -6.23
CA LYS A 254 -9.55 -22.34 -4.87
C LYS A 254 -8.39 -21.36 -4.92
N ALA A 255 -8.55 -20.18 -4.36
CA ALA A 255 -7.54 -19.13 -4.37
C ALA A 255 -7.37 -18.49 -3.00
N LEU A 256 -6.12 -18.25 -2.63
CA LEU A 256 -5.72 -17.40 -1.52
C LEU A 256 -5.00 -16.18 -2.09
N ILE A 257 -5.41 -15.00 -1.71
CA ILE A 257 -4.83 -13.74 -2.20
C ILE A 257 -3.90 -13.14 -1.14
N TYR A 258 -2.71 -12.69 -1.54
CA TYR A 258 -1.83 -11.86 -0.72
C TYR A 258 -1.59 -10.51 -1.40
N PRO A 259 -1.93 -9.36 -0.76
CA PRO A 259 -1.82 -8.02 -1.34
C PRO A 259 -0.38 -7.50 -1.25
N ILE A 260 0.50 -7.98 -2.14
CA ILE A 260 1.96 -7.83 -2.07
C ILE A 260 2.47 -6.38 -2.12
N SER A 261 1.67 -5.44 -2.65
CA SER A 261 2.07 -4.03 -2.79
C SER A 261 1.76 -3.18 -1.57
N PHE A 262 1.09 -3.73 -0.55
CA PHE A 262 0.56 -2.97 0.57
C PHE A 262 1.14 -3.43 1.91
N CYS A 263 1.48 -2.47 2.76
CA CYS A 263 1.87 -2.73 4.14
C CYS A 263 0.71 -2.57 5.12
N VAL A 264 -0.30 -1.77 4.73
CA VAL A 264 -1.46 -1.43 5.57
C VAL A 264 -2.73 -1.62 4.75
N ASP A 265 -3.72 -2.29 5.35
CA ASP A 265 -5.02 -2.48 4.72
C ASP A 265 -5.71 -1.14 4.45
N ASN A 266 -6.31 -1.05 3.29
CA ASN A 266 -6.97 0.14 2.77
C ASN A 266 -8.20 -0.26 1.93
N SER A 267 -8.81 0.67 1.21
CA SER A 267 -9.99 0.37 0.39
C SER A 267 -9.73 -0.67 -0.72
N GLU A 268 -8.50 -0.78 -1.21
CA GLU A 268 -8.16 -1.73 -2.27
C GLU A 268 -8.00 -3.16 -1.72
N THR A 269 -7.65 -3.31 -0.45
CA THR A 269 -7.58 -4.63 0.19
C THR A 269 -8.92 -5.03 0.79
N VAL A 270 -9.59 -4.15 1.56
CA VAL A 270 -10.83 -4.53 2.27
C VAL A 270 -12.09 -4.42 1.43
N PHE A 271 -12.13 -3.55 0.42
CA PHE A 271 -13.28 -3.47 -0.48
C PHE A 271 -13.02 -4.20 -1.79
N GLU A 272 -11.97 -3.85 -2.51
CA GLU A 272 -11.74 -4.43 -3.84
C GLU A 272 -11.44 -5.93 -3.73
N LEU A 273 -10.44 -6.35 -2.91
CA LEU A 273 -10.10 -7.78 -2.80
C LEU A 273 -11.13 -8.58 -1.99
N CYS A 274 -11.59 -8.07 -0.83
CA CYS A 274 -12.46 -8.87 0.05
C CYS A 274 -13.93 -8.86 -0.36
N GLU A 275 -14.42 -7.80 -1.06
CA GLU A 275 -15.81 -7.69 -1.47
C GLU A 275 -15.98 -7.87 -2.99
N GLU A 276 -15.38 -6.99 -3.81
CA GLU A 276 -15.61 -7.02 -5.27
C GLU A 276 -15.05 -8.30 -5.89
N TYR A 277 -13.81 -8.66 -5.62
CA TYR A 277 -13.22 -9.89 -6.16
C TYR A 277 -13.82 -11.15 -5.53
N LYS A 278 -14.33 -11.10 -4.29
CA LYS A 278 -15.09 -12.20 -3.70
C LYS A 278 -16.37 -12.48 -4.49
N ILE A 279 -17.12 -11.43 -4.84
CA ILE A 279 -18.32 -11.56 -5.69
C ILE A 279 -17.95 -12.16 -7.05
N ILE A 280 -16.85 -11.75 -7.66
CA ILE A 280 -16.37 -12.31 -8.92
C ILE A 280 -16.00 -13.78 -8.75
N ALA A 281 -15.27 -14.14 -7.70
CA ALA A 281 -14.89 -15.51 -7.40
C ALA A 281 -16.13 -16.40 -7.20
N ASP A 282 -17.14 -15.93 -6.45
CA ASP A 282 -18.39 -16.64 -6.24
C ASP A 282 -19.14 -16.86 -7.57
N SER A 283 -19.16 -15.85 -8.44
CA SER A 283 -19.78 -15.96 -9.77
C SER A 283 -19.06 -16.94 -10.71
N LEU A 284 -17.76 -17.15 -10.48
CA LEU A 284 -16.93 -18.12 -11.20
C LEU A 284 -16.95 -19.52 -10.58
N GLY A 285 -17.72 -19.72 -9.51
CA GLY A 285 -17.89 -21.01 -8.83
C GLY A 285 -16.73 -21.40 -7.92
N TYR A 286 -16.04 -20.41 -7.32
CA TYR A 286 -14.95 -20.70 -6.38
C TYR A 286 -15.47 -21.36 -5.11
N GLU A 287 -14.91 -22.50 -4.76
CA GLU A 287 -15.16 -23.22 -3.51
C GLU A 287 -14.43 -22.56 -2.32
N PHE A 288 -13.28 -21.92 -2.63
CA PHE A 288 -12.49 -21.19 -1.63
C PHE A 288 -11.92 -19.93 -2.27
N TYR A 289 -12.18 -18.80 -1.63
CA TYR A 289 -11.55 -17.52 -1.93
C TYR A 289 -11.37 -16.76 -0.61
N ASP A 290 -10.15 -16.44 -0.25
CA ASP A 290 -9.85 -15.66 0.95
C ASP A 290 -8.64 -14.75 0.71
N VAL A 291 -8.50 -13.74 1.56
CA VAL A 291 -7.45 -12.73 1.47
C VAL A 291 -6.63 -12.70 2.77
N VAL A 292 -5.32 -12.71 2.65
CA VAL A 292 -4.40 -12.50 3.77
C VAL A 292 -4.32 -11.02 4.06
N SER A 293 -4.46 -10.61 5.32
CA SER A 293 -4.30 -9.21 5.71
C SER A 293 -2.87 -8.71 5.47
N CYS A 294 -2.74 -7.43 5.18
CA CYS A 294 -1.45 -6.76 5.17
C CYS A 294 -0.71 -6.90 6.52
N PRO A 295 0.59 -6.55 6.60
CA PRO A 295 1.33 -6.47 7.86
C PRO A 295 0.62 -5.66 8.94
N ASN A 296 0.00 -4.53 8.59
CA ASN A 296 -0.78 -3.68 9.47
C ASN A 296 0.03 -3.23 10.71
N ASP A 297 -0.56 -3.37 11.89
CA ASP A 297 0.05 -3.08 13.18
C ASP A 297 0.59 -4.32 13.91
N LYS A 298 0.95 -5.38 13.17
CA LYS A 298 1.52 -6.59 13.76
C LYS A 298 2.85 -6.28 14.45
N ASP A 299 3.12 -6.97 15.54
CA ASP A 299 4.33 -6.78 16.36
C ASP A 299 5.61 -6.94 15.54
N TRP A 300 5.65 -7.95 14.66
CA TRP A 300 6.80 -8.17 13.80
C TRP A 300 7.06 -7.00 12.84
N PHE A 301 5.99 -6.38 12.31
CA PHE A 301 6.14 -5.25 11.40
C PHE A 301 6.58 -3.98 12.14
N ALA A 302 6.06 -3.73 13.33
CA ALA A 302 6.55 -2.66 14.20
C ALA A 302 8.04 -2.84 14.52
N ARG A 303 8.50 -4.07 14.89
CA ARG A 303 9.91 -4.38 15.14
C ARG A 303 10.78 -4.23 13.89
N PHE A 304 10.26 -4.61 12.70
CA PHE A 304 10.94 -4.38 11.43
C PHE A 304 11.19 -2.89 11.18
N ILE A 305 10.17 -2.05 11.37
CA ILE A 305 10.29 -0.59 11.20
C ILE A 305 11.33 -0.01 12.18
N ILE A 306 11.25 -0.41 13.44
CA ILE A 306 12.22 0.03 14.46
C ILE A 306 13.65 -0.31 14.04
N LYS A 307 13.88 -1.57 13.69
CA LYS A 307 15.21 -2.04 13.28
C LYS A 307 15.74 -1.22 12.09
N SER A 308 14.94 -1.06 11.03
CA SER A 308 15.32 -0.30 9.84
C SER A 308 15.56 1.19 10.12
N ALA A 309 14.84 1.76 11.07
CA ALA A 309 14.97 3.17 11.43
C ALA A 309 16.20 3.45 12.31
N THR A 310 16.57 2.51 13.21
CA THR A 310 17.58 2.73 14.24
C THR A 310 18.97 2.18 13.92
N GLU A 311 19.09 1.34 12.93
CA GLU A 311 20.36 0.88 12.31
C GLU A 311 20.74 1.78 11.11
#